data_66681c3b9c2f0b58bc0be86ea910ddb4
#
_entry.id   66681c3b9c2f0b58bc0be86ea910ddb4
#
_cell.length_a   1.000
_cell.length_b   1.000
_cell.length_c   1.000
_cell.angle_alpha   90.00
_cell.angle_beta   90.00
_cell.angle_gamma   90.00
#
_symmetry.space_group_name_H-M   'P 1'
#
loop_
_entity.id
_entity.type
_entity.pdbx_description
1 polymer ?
#
loop_
_entity_poly.entity_id
_entity_poly.type
_entity_poly.pdbx_seq_one_letter_code
_entity_poly.pdbx_strand_id
1 'polypeptide(L)'
;MDRKKRLRDMTKEEINSLSKDEFQRMFAEDRLFTVRDAIEWLSKQNPDAGLMYFEMNSNAWCDMSPDMFCTVADEKLHELASQKHWHKGCDGAEKKIDSEMKEIFRYVKDDDICIRL
;
A
#
# COMPACT_ATOMS: atom_id res chain seq x y z
N MET A 1 21.28 3.58 25.81
CA MET A 1 20.13 4.06 25.04
C MET A 1 19.69 3.00 24.06
N ASP A 2 18.56 2.41 24.33
CA ASP A 2 18.08 1.33 23.49
C ASP A 2 17.53 1.89 22.18
N ARG A 3 18.19 1.54 21.09
CA ARG A 3 17.66 1.82 19.77
C ARG A 3 16.42 0.94 19.56
N LYS A 4 15.31 1.57 19.24
CA LYS A 4 14.14 0.82 18.79
C LYS A 4 14.50 0.05 17.54
N LYS A 5 14.20 -1.24 17.53
CA LYS A 5 14.39 -2.08 16.35
C LYS A 5 13.51 -1.58 15.21
N ARG A 6 14.05 -1.65 13.99
CA ARG A 6 13.27 -1.43 12.78
C ARG A 6 12.30 -2.58 12.57
N LEU A 7 11.17 -2.33 11.93
CA LEU A 7 10.21 -3.39 11.62
C LEU A 7 10.85 -4.55 10.86
N ARG A 8 11.73 -4.25 9.91
CA ARG A 8 12.40 -5.29 9.10
C ARG A 8 13.36 -6.17 9.90
N ASP A 9 13.80 -5.70 11.06
CA ASP A 9 14.72 -6.41 11.95
C ASP A 9 13.97 -7.15 13.07
N MET A 10 12.67 -6.99 13.16
CA MET A 10 11.84 -7.62 14.17
C MET A 10 11.46 -9.03 13.80
N THR A 11 11.33 -9.90 14.80
CA THR A 11 10.76 -11.22 14.62
C THR A 11 9.24 -11.09 14.42
N LYS A 12 8.63 -12.15 13.92
CA LYS A 12 7.17 -12.21 13.74
C LYS A 12 6.44 -11.98 15.07
N GLU A 13 6.96 -12.58 16.17
CA GLU A 13 6.39 -12.42 17.50
C GLU A 13 6.48 -10.97 17.97
N GLU A 14 7.62 -10.32 17.74
CA GLU A 14 7.79 -8.92 18.10
C GLU A 14 6.81 -8.02 17.35
N ILE A 15 6.62 -8.25 16.05
CA ILE A 15 5.66 -7.50 15.22
C ILE A 15 4.24 -7.73 15.73
N ASN A 16 3.89 -8.98 16.02
CA ASN A 16 2.54 -9.32 16.48
C ASN A 16 2.21 -8.73 17.86
N SER A 17 3.24 -8.39 18.66
CA SER A 17 3.06 -7.76 19.96
C SER A 17 2.79 -6.26 19.89
N LEU A 18 3.02 -5.65 18.72
CA LEU A 18 2.77 -4.23 18.53
C LEU A 18 1.28 -3.94 18.41
N SER A 19 0.84 -2.78 18.93
CA SER A 19 -0.50 -2.29 18.65
C SER A 19 -0.60 -1.91 17.16
N LYS A 20 -1.81 -1.84 16.65
CA LYS A 20 -2.05 -1.41 15.27
C LYS A 20 -1.44 -0.03 15.01
N ASP A 21 -1.62 0.92 15.95
CA ASP A 21 -1.08 2.28 15.81
C ASP A 21 0.44 2.31 15.81
N GLU A 22 1.07 1.52 16.69
CA GLU A 22 2.53 1.41 16.74
C GLU A 22 3.09 0.83 15.45
N PHE A 23 2.48 -0.25 14.96
CA PHE A 23 2.87 -0.89 13.71
C PHE A 23 2.77 0.10 12.54
N GLN A 24 1.65 0.79 12.43
CA GLN A 24 1.43 1.74 11.33
C GLN A 24 2.39 2.92 11.38
N ARG A 25 2.71 3.42 12.58
CA ARG A 25 3.68 4.49 12.76
C ARG A 25 5.08 4.04 12.34
N MET A 26 5.50 2.88 12.80
CA MET A 26 6.81 2.31 12.43
C MET A 26 6.88 2.02 10.93
N PHE A 27 5.79 1.50 10.37
CA PHE A 27 5.68 1.23 8.93
C PHE A 27 5.80 2.50 8.11
N ALA A 28 5.26 3.63 8.57
CA ALA A 28 5.36 4.91 7.87
C ALA A 28 6.80 5.42 7.80
N GLU A 29 7.61 5.08 8.81
CA GLU A 29 9.00 5.51 8.89
C GLU A 29 9.97 4.53 8.20
N ASP A 30 9.65 3.24 8.24
CA ASP A 30 10.57 2.19 7.80
C ASP A 30 9.78 1.07 7.09
N ARG A 31 9.87 1.05 5.77
CA ARG A 31 9.15 0.07 4.95
C ARG A 31 9.74 -1.33 5.11
N LEU A 32 8.87 -2.34 5.22
CA LEU A 32 9.28 -3.74 5.30
C LEU A 32 9.83 -4.25 3.96
N PHE A 33 9.28 -3.74 2.87
CA PHE A 33 9.63 -4.22 1.53
C PHE A 33 9.60 -3.02 0.58
N THR A 34 10.78 -2.66 0.08
CA THR A 34 10.92 -1.50 -0.80
C THR A 34 11.03 -1.94 -2.26
N VAL A 35 10.96 -0.98 -3.17
CA VAL A 35 11.21 -1.22 -4.60
C VAL A 35 12.60 -1.85 -4.81
N ARG A 36 13.60 -1.37 -4.08
CA ARG A 36 14.96 -1.93 -4.15
C ARG A 36 14.98 -3.41 -3.76
N ASP A 37 14.30 -3.75 -2.66
CA ASP A 37 14.18 -5.14 -2.19
C ASP A 37 13.49 -6.02 -3.24
N ALA A 38 12.45 -5.50 -3.88
CA ALA A 38 11.72 -6.21 -4.93
C ALA A 38 12.61 -6.46 -6.15
N ILE A 39 13.34 -5.44 -6.60
CA ILE A 39 14.25 -5.56 -7.73
C ILE A 39 15.32 -6.62 -7.44
N GLU A 40 15.91 -6.59 -6.26
CA GLU A 40 16.93 -7.56 -5.86
C GLU A 40 16.37 -8.98 -5.86
N TRP A 41 15.22 -9.18 -5.24
CA TRP A 41 14.60 -10.51 -5.20
C TRP A 41 14.20 -11.01 -6.58
N LEU A 42 13.56 -10.15 -7.37
CA LEU A 42 13.11 -10.50 -8.73
C LEU A 42 14.29 -10.80 -9.66
N SER A 43 15.42 -10.11 -9.49
CA SER A 43 16.59 -10.31 -10.33
C SER A 43 17.19 -11.72 -10.19
N LYS A 44 16.91 -12.40 -9.11
CA LYS A 44 17.38 -13.78 -8.85
C LYS A 44 16.42 -14.83 -9.39
N GLN A 45 15.26 -14.43 -9.90
CA GLN A 45 14.25 -15.35 -10.40
C GLN A 45 14.41 -15.56 -11.91
N ASN A 46 13.71 -16.56 -12.45
CA ASN A 46 13.64 -16.77 -13.87
C ASN A 46 13.00 -15.54 -14.55
N PRO A 47 13.71 -14.85 -15.48
CA PRO A 47 13.17 -13.65 -16.12
C PRO A 47 11.93 -13.93 -16.97
N ASP A 48 11.72 -15.17 -17.39
CA ASP A 48 10.55 -15.56 -18.19
C ASP A 48 9.38 -16.03 -17.33
N ALA A 49 9.54 -16.06 -16.02
CA ALA A 49 8.45 -16.40 -15.11
C ALA A 49 7.37 -15.32 -15.12
N GLY A 50 6.11 -15.72 -15.17
CA GLY A 50 4.98 -14.81 -15.12
C GLY A 50 4.79 -14.24 -13.73
N LEU A 51 4.27 -13.00 -13.68
CA LEU A 51 3.81 -12.39 -12.43
C LEU A 51 2.31 -12.59 -12.35
N MET A 52 1.88 -13.36 -11.36
CA MET A 52 0.50 -13.83 -11.26
C MET A 52 -0.14 -13.36 -9.96
N TYR A 53 -1.45 -13.26 -9.96
CA TYR A 53 -2.23 -13.12 -8.74
C TYR A 53 -3.42 -14.07 -8.77
N PHE A 54 -3.89 -14.43 -7.57
CA PHE A 54 -5.07 -15.29 -7.44
C PHE A 54 -6.30 -14.41 -7.22
N GLU A 55 -7.28 -14.51 -8.12
CA GLU A 55 -8.51 -13.75 -8.02
C GLU A 55 -9.54 -14.62 -7.29
N MET A 56 -9.93 -14.20 -6.08
CA MET A 56 -10.74 -15.00 -5.17
C MET A 56 -12.20 -15.15 -5.63
N ASN A 57 -12.76 -14.15 -6.28
CA ASN A 57 -14.16 -14.19 -6.74
C ASN A 57 -14.35 -15.21 -7.87
N SER A 58 -13.42 -15.29 -8.79
CA SER A 58 -13.44 -16.26 -9.88
C SER A 58 -12.70 -17.56 -9.56
N ASN A 59 -12.00 -17.61 -8.42
CA ASN A 59 -11.22 -18.74 -7.98
C ASN A 59 -10.20 -19.19 -9.05
N ALA A 60 -9.49 -18.23 -9.64
CA ALA A 60 -8.57 -18.47 -10.75
C ALA A 60 -7.29 -17.66 -10.63
N TRP A 61 -6.22 -18.19 -11.21
CA TRP A 61 -4.96 -17.46 -11.37
C TRP A 61 -5.05 -16.57 -12.61
N CYS A 62 -4.63 -15.32 -12.44
CA CYS A 62 -4.65 -14.32 -13.51
C CYS A 62 -3.27 -13.68 -13.66
N ASP A 63 -2.93 -13.30 -14.89
CA ASP A 63 -1.70 -12.55 -15.16
C ASP A 63 -1.82 -11.13 -14.61
N MET A 64 -0.75 -10.65 -13.98
CA MET A 64 -0.67 -9.25 -13.61
C MET A 64 -0.41 -8.39 -14.86
N SER A 65 -1.02 -7.23 -14.89
CA SER A 65 -0.81 -6.23 -15.94
C SER A 65 0.10 -5.13 -15.41
N PRO A 66 0.95 -4.51 -16.25
CA PRO A 66 1.75 -3.35 -15.83
C PRO A 66 0.90 -2.22 -15.25
N ASP A 67 -0.35 -2.07 -15.70
CA ASP A 67 -1.30 -1.04 -15.22
C ASP A 67 -1.70 -1.23 -13.76
N MET A 68 -1.46 -2.42 -13.20
CA MET A 68 -1.76 -2.70 -11.79
C MET A 68 -0.79 -2.01 -10.84
N PHE A 69 0.39 -1.64 -11.33
CA PHE A 69 1.38 -0.92 -10.54
C PHE A 69 1.17 0.57 -10.73
N CYS A 70 1.05 1.29 -9.62
CA CYS A 70 0.91 2.74 -9.66
C CYS A 70 1.58 3.37 -8.44
N THR A 71 1.86 4.67 -8.52
CA THR A 71 2.32 5.41 -7.36
C THR A 71 1.12 5.76 -6.47
N VAL A 72 1.38 5.98 -5.20
CA VAL A 72 0.36 6.45 -4.28
C VAL A 72 -0.19 7.82 -4.74
N ALA A 73 0.65 8.67 -5.34
CA ALA A 73 0.21 9.95 -5.91
C ALA A 73 -0.90 9.75 -6.95
N ASP A 74 -0.72 8.80 -7.87
CA ASP A 74 -1.73 8.48 -8.88
C ASP A 74 -2.99 7.86 -8.24
N GLU A 75 -2.82 7.02 -7.24
CA GLU A 75 -3.94 6.42 -6.53
C GLU A 75 -4.76 7.47 -5.79
N LYS A 76 -4.11 8.51 -5.23
CA LYS A 76 -4.80 9.65 -4.61
C LYS A 76 -5.72 10.36 -5.59
N LEU A 77 -5.24 10.58 -6.82
CA LEU A 77 -6.05 11.23 -7.86
C LEU A 77 -7.27 10.38 -8.21
N HIS A 78 -7.07 9.07 -8.33
CA HIS A 78 -8.16 8.13 -8.62
C HIS A 78 -9.19 8.11 -7.47
N GLU A 79 -8.71 8.00 -6.23
CA GLU A 79 -9.58 7.99 -5.04
C GLU A 79 -10.33 9.31 -4.88
N LEU A 80 -9.67 10.45 -5.14
CA LEU A 80 -10.31 11.75 -5.08
C LEU A 80 -11.47 11.85 -6.07
N ALA A 81 -11.29 11.38 -7.30
CA ALA A 81 -12.35 11.36 -8.30
C ALA A 81 -13.52 10.48 -7.84
N SER A 82 -13.23 9.33 -7.26
CA SER A 82 -14.24 8.42 -6.72
C SER A 82 -15.02 9.06 -5.57
N GLN A 83 -14.32 9.70 -4.64
CA GLN A 83 -14.95 10.40 -3.50
C GLN A 83 -15.85 11.54 -3.96
N LYS A 84 -15.41 12.31 -4.95
CA LYS A 84 -16.23 13.39 -5.54
C LYS A 84 -17.49 12.84 -6.18
N HIS A 85 -17.40 11.69 -6.83
CA HIS A 85 -18.57 11.02 -7.41
C HIS A 85 -19.56 10.58 -6.32
N TRP A 86 -19.07 9.90 -5.28
CA TRP A 86 -19.91 9.35 -4.20
C TRP A 86 -20.57 10.43 -3.35
N HIS A 87 -19.91 11.56 -3.13
CA HIS A 87 -20.41 12.65 -2.29
C HIS A 87 -21.05 13.78 -3.08
N LYS A 88 -21.31 13.59 -4.37
CA LYS A 88 -21.94 14.59 -5.23
C LYS A 88 -23.29 14.98 -4.66
N GLY A 89 -23.46 16.29 -4.41
CA GLY A 89 -24.71 16.83 -3.87
C GLY A 89 -24.91 16.67 -2.37
N CYS A 90 -23.91 16.11 -1.66
CA CYS A 90 -23.98 16.00 -0.21
C CYS A 90 -23.54 17.30 0.49
N ASP A 91 -24.23 17.66 1.57
CA ASP A 91 -23.83 18.80 2.39
C ASP A 91 -22.49 18.50 3.08
N GLY A 92 -21.57 19.47 3.01
CA GLY A 92 -20.25 19.30 3.61
C GLY A 92 -19.36 18.28 2.91
N ALA A 93 -19.63 18.01 1.63
CA ALA A 93 -18.89 17.01 0.86
C ALA A 93 -17.38 17.24 0.86
N GLU A 94 -16.93 18.48 0.70
CA GLU A 94 -15.51 18.83 0.70
C GLU A 94 -14.79 18.40 1.98
N LYS A 95 -15.40 18.67 3.13
CA LYS A 95 -14.85 18.29 4.44
C LYS A 95 -14.80 16.78 4.62
N LYS A 96 -15.84 16.08 4.18
CA LYS A 96 -15.90 14.61 4.22
C LYS A 96 -14.81 13.99 3.36
N ILE A 97 -14.67 14.48 2.14
CA ILE A 97 -13.66 14.00 1.19
C ILE A 97 -12.26 14.23 1.76
N ASP A 98 -11.96 15.42 2.25
CA ASP A 98 -10.66 15.74 2.82
C ASP A 98 -10.34 14.84 4.02
N SER A 99 -11.31 14.62 4.89
CA SER A 99 -11.15 13.76 6.06
C SER A 99 -10.86 12.32 5.66
N GLU A 100 -11.63 11.78 4.72
CA GLU A 100 -11.43 10.40 4.25
C GLU A 100 -10.10 10.23 3.51
N MET A 101 -9.72 11.19 2.66
CA MET A 101 -8.44 11.16 1.95
C MET A 101 -7.26 11.16 2.93
N LYS A 102 -7.31 11.99 3.96
CA LYS A 102 -6.27 12.02 5.00
C LYS A 102 -6.18 10.69 5.73
N GLU A 103 -7.30 10.07 6.05
CA GLU A 103 -7.32 8.81 6.77
C GLU A 103 -6.79 7.67 5.91
N ILE A 104 -7.25 7.57 4.67
CA ILE A 104 -6.84 6.50 3.74
C ILE A 104 -5.34 6.54 3.46
N PHE A 105 -4.78 7.73 3.26
CA PHE A 105 -3.38 7.90 2.84
C PHE A 105 -2.44 8.34 3.98
N ARG A 106 -2.88 8.18 5.22
CA ARG A 106 -2.18 8.70 6.39
C ARG A 106 -0.75 8.17 6.56
N TYR A 107 -0.52 6.90 6.24
CA TYR A 107 0.75 6.23 6.50
C TYR A 107 1.56 5.92 5.26
N VAL A 108 1.18 6.47 4.13
CA VAL A 108 1.87 6.25 2.85
C VAL A 108 2.35 7.58 2.28
N LYS A 109 3.37 7.50 1.42
CA LYS A 109 3.96 8.65 0.75
C LYS A 109 3.62 8.60 -0.73
N ASP A 110 3.66 9.75 -1.39
CA ASP A 110 3.29 9.87 -2.81
C ASP A 110 4.14 9.00 -3.73
N ASP A 111 5.40 8.75 -3.38
CA ASP A 111 6.30 7.91 -4.17
C ASP A 111 6.27 6.43 -3.80
N ASP A 112 5.50 6.04 -2.79
CA ASP A 112 5.25 4.62 -2.52
C ASP A 112 4.53 4.00 -3.72
N ILE A 113 4.79 2.71 -3.95
CA ILE A 113 4.17 1.96 -5.03
C ILE A 113 3.06 1.09 -4.44
N CYS A 114 1.92 1.09 -5.10
CA CYS A 114 0.80 0.24 -4.72
C CYS A 114 0.36 -0.63 -5.89
N ILE A 115 -0.36 -1.69 -5.57
CA ILE A 115 -0.91 -2.61 -6.56
C ILE A 115 -2.43 -2.45 -6.55
N ARG A 116 -2.98 -2.15 -7.72
CA ARG A 116 -4.42 -2.02 -7.91
C ARG A 116 -4.96 -3.31 -8.52
N LEU A 117 -5.67 -4.05 -7.70
CA LEU A 117 -6.29 -5.31 -8.12
C LEU A 117 -7.68 -5.11 -8.71
#